data_51c09d4f86f1ce3b9e2f61cadf0fcab5
#
_entry.id   51c09d4f86f1ce3b9e2f61cadf0fcab5
#
_cell.length_a   1.000
_cell.length_b   1.000
_cell.length_c   1.000
_cell.angle_alpha   90.00
_cell.angle_beta   90.00
_cell.angle_gamma   90.00
#
_symmetry.space_group_name_H-M   'P 1'
#
loop_
_entity.id
_entity.type
_entity.pdbx_description
1 polymer ?
#
loop_
_entity_poly.entity_id
_entity_poly.type
_entity_poly.pdbx_seq_one_letter_code
_entity_poly.pdbx_strand_id
1 'polypeptide(L)'
;MVDFTMPSEIILLTGDAEMPHLESILHRHNPGLKTVHARDRRELLDACPADGNGARRLIAFCTSVIVPAEVLDAVMAPAYNFHPGPPTYPGSHVASFAIYDGADMFGAT
;
A
#
# COMPACT_ATOMS: atom_id res chain seq x y z
N MET A 1 10.24 24.67 6.75
CA MET A 1 10.96 23.47 7.22
C MET A 1 10.18 22.23 6.82
N VAL A 2 10.84 21.29 6.20
CA VAL A 2 10.22 20.01 5.85
C VAL A 2 10.27 19.11 7.09
N ASP A 3 9.11 18.61 7.50
CA ASP A 3 9.01 17.64 8.58
C ASP A 3 9.14 16.23 8.00
N PHE A 4 10.21 15.53 8.37
CA PHE A 4 10.47 14.14 7.97
C PHE A 4 10.05 13.17 9.07
N THR A 5 8.87 13.40 9.65
CA THR A 5 8.35 12.50 10.67
C THR A 5 8.24 11.08 10.12
N MET A 6 8.90 10.15 10.80
CA MET A 6 8.86 8.73 10.45
C MET A 6 7.63 8.07 11.08
N PRO A 7 6.96 7.19 10.35
CA PRO A 7 5.86 6.43 10.96
C PRO A 7 6.39 5.44 11.99
N SER A 8 5.64 5.23 13.05
CA SER A 8 5.92 4.16 14.02
C SER A 8 5.27 2.83 13.63
N GLU A 9 4.27 2.89 12.76
CA GLU A 9 3.51 1.75 12.29
C GLU A 9 3.22 1.88 10.81
N ILE A 10 3.35 0.78 10.08
CA ILE A 10 2.95 0.70 8.68
C ILE A 10 1.86 -0.36 8.53
N ILE A 11 0.74 0.06 7.93
CA ILE A 11 -0.32 -0.85 7.49
C ILE A 11 0.03 -1.29 6.08
N LEU A 12 0.21 -2.60 5.89
CA LEU A 12 0.45 -3.21 4.59
C LEU A 12 -0.84 -3.81 4.06
N LEU A 13 -1.41 -3.16 3.06
CA LEU A 13 -2.60 -3.63 2.35
C LEU A 13 -2.13 -4.45 1.15
N THR A 14 -2.10 -5.76 1.30
CA THR A 14 -1.53 -6.67 0.31
C THR A 14 -1.98 -8.11 0.57
N GLY A 15 -1.67 -9.01 -0.36
CA GLY A 15 -1.96 -10.43 -0.23
C GLY A 15 -1.03 -11.17 0.73
N ASP A 16 -1.40 -12.41 1.05
CA ASP A 16 -0.63 -13.25 1.96
C ASP A 16 0.74 -13.63 1.41
N ALA A 17 0.84 -13.78 0.09
CA ALA A 17 2.10 -14.18 -0.56
C ALA A 17 3.15 -13.07 -0.48
N GLU A 18 2.74 -11.81 -0.59
CA GLU A 18 3.62 -10.65 -0.62
C GLU A 18 4.03 -10.19 0.77
N MET A 19 3.16 -10.38 1.76
CA MET A 19 3.33 -9.82 3.10
C MET A 19 4.69 -10.14 3.74
N PRO A 20 5.18 -11.40 3.79
CA PRO A 20 6.46 -11.69 4.45
C PRO A 20 7.64 -10.99 3.79
N HIS A 21 7.60 -10.85 2.47
CA HIS A 21 8.67 -10.19 1.71
C HIS A 21 8.71 -8.70 1.98
N LEU A 22 7.55 -8.05 1.98
CA LEU A 22 7.45 -6.61 2.27
C LEU A 22 7.86 -6.30 3.70
N GLU A 23 7.39 -7.09 4.64
CA GLU A 23 7.76 -6.95 6.06
C GLU A 23 9.27 -7.10 6.26
N SER A 24 9.88 -8.09 5.60
CA SER A 24 11.33 -8.29 5.65
C SER A 24 12.11 -7.07 5.13
N ILE A 25 11.67 -6.50 4.02
CA ILE A 25 12.31 -5.30 3.45
C ILE A 25 12.20 -4.13 4.44
N LEU A 26 11.03 -3.89 5.00
CA LEU A 26 10.80 -2.80 5.94
C LEU A 26 11.63 -2.98 7.21
N HIS A 27 11.66 -4.17 7.78
CA HIS A 27 12.42 -4.45 9.01
C HIS A 27 13.93 -4.40 8.78
N ARG A 28 14.41 -4.61 7.56
CA ARG A 28 15.81 -4.43 7.22
C ARG A 28 16.24 -2.97 7.36
N HIS A 29 15.34 -2.05 7.01
CA HIS A 29 15.59 -0.60 7.13
C HIS A 29 15.28 -0.06 8.52
N ASN A 30 14.29 -0.62 9.20
CA ASN A 30 13.89 -0.21 10.55
C ASN A 30 13.41 -1.41 11.36
N PRO A 31 14.30 -2.07 12.13
CA PRO A 31 13.94 -3.26 12.91
C PRO A 31 12.86 -3.02 13.97
N GLY A 32 12.71 -1.78 14.44
CA GLY A 32 11.71 -1.42 15.45
C GLY A 32 10.33 -1.06 14.90
N LEU A 33 10.16 -1.12 13.58
CA LEU A 33 8.91 -0.74 12.94
C LEU A 33 7.83 -1.79 13.20
N LYS A 34 6.65 -1.32 13.64
CA LYS A 34 5.47 -2.18 13.73
C LYS A 34 4.79 -2.27 12.38
N THR A 35 4.50 -3.49 11.94
CA THR A 35 3.75 -3.75 10.70
C THR A 35 2.42 -4.42 11.02
N VAL A 36 1.38 -4.01 10.29
CA VAL A 36 0.04 -4.58 10.40
C VAL A 36 -0.41 -5.02 9.02
N HIS A 37 -0.84 -6.26 8.90
CA HIS A 37 -1.32 -6.80 7.63
C HIS A 37 -2.82 -6.59 7.49
N ALA A 38 -3.23 -6.04 6.35
CA ALA A 38 -4.63 -5.95 5.94
C ALA A 38 -4.76 -6.59 4.56
N ARG A 39 -5.64 -7.59 4.42
CA ARG A 39 -5.87 -8.33 3.18
C ARG A 39 -7.00 -7.74 2.37
N ASP A 40 -7.97 -7.13 3.06
CA ASP A 40 -9.20 -6.64 2.48
C ASP A 40 -9.64 -5.34 3.15
N ARG A 41 -10.77 -4.80 2.68
CA ARG A 41 -11.33 -3.55 3.20
C ARG A 41 -11.65 -3.63 4.69
N ARG A 42 -12.21 -4.73 5.15
CA ARG A 42 -12.59 -4.91 6.55
C ARG A 42 -11.37 -4.87 7.45
N GLU A 43 -10.34 -5.64 7.10
CA GLU A 43 -9.10 -5.66 7.88
C GLU A 43 -8.41 -4.28 7.85
N LEU A 44 -8.49 -3.58 6.71
CA LEU A 44 -7.96 -2.22 6.61
C LEU A 44 -8.67 -1.26 7.56
N LEU A 45 -10.00 -1.30 7.62
CA LEU A 45 -10.76 -0.46 8.54
C LEU A 45 -10.48 -0.81 10.00
N ASP A 46 -10.33 -2.09 10.32
CA ASP A 46 -9.98 -2.54 11.67
C ASP A 46 -8.57 -2.09 12.07
N ALA A 47 -7.63 -2.06 11.12
CA ALA A 47 -6.26 -1.62 11.36
C ALA A 47 -6.12 -0.11 11.50
N CYS A 48 -7.12 0.64 11.09
CA CYS A 48 -7.08 2.10 11.01
C CYS A 48 -8.25 2.74 11.77
N PRO A 49 -8.38 2.49 13.09
CA PRO A 49 -9.44 3.12 13.86
C PRO A 49 -9.24 4.63 13.95
N ALA A 50 -10.34 5.37 14.12
CA ALA A 50 -10.33 6.82 14.30
C ALA A 50 -9.93 7.17 15.76
N ASP A 51 -8.70 6.84 16.14
CA ASP A 51 -8.17 7.02 17.50
C ASP A 51 -7.21 8.20 17.64
N GLY A 52 -7.05 8.99 16.58
CA GLY A 52 -6.13 10.12 16.58
C GLY A 52 -4.65 9.78 16.50
N ASN A 53 -4.30 8.51 16.30
CA ASN A 53 -2.91 8.09 16.12
C ASN A 53 -2.43 8.40 14.69
N GLY A 54 -1.83 9.58 14.49
CA GLY A 54 -1.30 10.01 13.20
C GLY A 54 0.04 9.40 12.81
N ALA A 55 0.56 8.44 13.56
CA ALA A 55 1.87 7.83 13.30
C ALA A 55 1.81 6.59 12.40
N ARG A 56 0.65 6.28 11.83
CA ARG A 56 0.44 5.18 10.89
C ARG A 56 0.59 5.65 9.46
N ARG A 57 1.31 4.89 8.65
CA ARG A 57 1.36 5.10 7.20
C ARG A 57 0.78 3.89 6.50
N LEU A 58 0.04 4.13 5.42
CA LEU A 58 -0.52 3.08 4.58
C LEU A 58 0.36 2.85 3.36
N ILE A 59 0.69 1.58 3.11
CA ILE A 59 1.29 1.13 1.86
C ILE A 59 0.40 0.03 1.30
N ALA A 60 -0.20 0.29 0.14
CA ALA A 60 -0.94 -0.70 -0.63
C ALA A 60 -0.01 -1.27 -1.70
N PHE A 61 0.02 -2.58 -1.83
CA PHE A 61 0.90 -3.26 -2.78
C PHE A 61 0.15 -4.34 -3.55
N CYS A 62 -0.01 -4.13 -4.85
CA CYS A 62 -0.64 -5.07 -5.78
C CYS A 62 -1.98 -5.58 -5.25
N THR A 63 -2.84 -4.68 -4.81
CA THR A 63 -4.15 -5.00 -4.25
C THR A 63 -5.28 -4.49 -5.14
N SER A 64 -6.41 -5.20 -5.12
CA SER A 64 -7.65 -4.74 -5.75
C SER A 64 -8.53 -3.92 -4.81
N VAL A 65 -8.15 -3.78 -3.57
CA VAL A 65 -8.90 -3.03 -2.57
C VAL A 65 -8.81 -1.53 -2.85
N ILE A 66 -9.96 -0.89 -2.95
CA ILE A 66 -10.04 0.57 -3.06
C ILE A 66 -10.03 1.15 -1.64
N VAL A 67 -9.05 2.00 -1.35
CA VAL A 67 -8.89 2.58 -0.02
C VAL A 67 -9.95 3.66 0.19
N PRO A 68 -10.79 3.54 1.24
CA PRO A 68 -11.78 4.58 1.55
C PRO A 68 -11.12 5.91 1.91
N ALA A 69 -11.80 7.02 1.57
CA ALA A 69 -11.30 8.36 1.88
C ALA A 69 -11.06 8.55 3.38
N GLU A 70 -11.92 7.99 4.23
CA GLU A 70 -11.79 8.05 5.68
C GLU A 70 -10.49 7.43 6.20
N VAL A 71 -9.99 6.39 5.53
CA VAL A 71 -8.68 5.79 5.88
C VAL A 71 -7.55 6.73 5.48
N LEU A 72 -7.62 7.31 4.29
CA LEU A 72 -6.61 8.28 3.84
C LEU A 72 -6.53 9.50 4.74
N ASP A 73 -7.65 9.93 5.30
CA ASP A 73 -7.70 11.05 6.24
C ASP A 73 -7.12 10.68 7.62
N ALA A 74 -7.16 9.39 7.97
CA ALA A 74 -6.72 8.90 9.28
C ALA A 74 -5.24 8.50 9.34
N VAL A 75 -4.58 8.32 8.19
CA VAL A 75 -3.17 7.94 8.14
C VAL A 75 -2.28 9.14 7.84
N MET A 76 -0.99 9.02 8.18
CA MET A 76 -0.06 10.10 7.85
C MET A 76 0.24 10.13 6.35
N ALA A 77 0.34 11.34 5.81
CA ALA A 77 0.71 11.55 4.42
C ALA A 77 2.23 11.40 4.23
N PRO A 78 2.66 10.93 3.06
CA PRO A 78 1.85 10.37 2.01
C PRO A 78 1.51 8.90 2.24
N ALA A 79 0.37 8.46 1.72
CA ALA A 79 0.06 7.05 1.54
C ALA A 79 0.60 6.61 0.16
N TYR A 80 1.06 5.37 0.07
CA TYR A 80 1.64 4.84 -1.17
C TYR A 80 0.82 3.67 -1.71
N ASN A 81 0.71 3.62 -3.02
CA ASN A 81 0.11 2.50 -3.73
C ASN A 81 1.06 2.03 -4.83
N PHE A 82 1.52 0.79 -4.72
CA PHE A 82 2.33 0.16 -5.76
C PHE A 82 1.41 -0.61 -6.70
N HIS A 83 1.23 -0.08 -7.90
CA HIS A 83 0.36 -0.63 -8.92
C HIS A 83 1.16 -1.52 -9.87
N PRO A 84 0.68 -2.74 -10.20
CA PRO A 84 1.43 -3.69 -11.05
C PRO A 84 1.30 -3.36 -12.55
N GLY A 85 1.29 -2.08 -12.90
CA GLY A 85 1.20 -1.62 -14.27
C GLY A 85 1.57 -0.16 -14.40
N PRO A 86 1.87 0.31 -15.64
CA PRO A 86 2.15 1.72 -15.87
C PRO A 86 0.88 2.57 -15.78
N PRO A 87 0.98 3.91 -15.68
CA PRO A 87 -0.19 4.80 -15.59
C PRO A 87 -1.17 4.66 -16.76
N THR A 88 -0.70 4.20 -17.92
CA THR A 88 -1.54 3.96 -19.09
C THR A 88 -2.50 2.78 -18.95
N TYR A 89 -2.26 1.91 -17.98
CA TYR A 89 -3.13 0.77 -17.66
C TYR A 89 -3.56 0.83 -16.20
N PRO A 90 -4.50 1.72 -15.84
CA PRO A 90 -5.00 1.80 -14.47
C PRO A 90 -5.97 0.65 -14.16
N GLY A 91 -6.16 0.37 -12.89
CA GLY A 91 -7.14 -0.62 -12.45
C GLY A 91 -6.60 -2.04 -12.38
N SER A 92 -7.49 -3.01 -12.56
CA SER A 92 -7.18 -4.43 -12.46
C SER A 92 -6.86 -5.07 -13.82
N HIS A 93 -6.23 -6.25 -13.80
CA HIS A 93 -5.91 -7.04 -14.99
C HIS A 93 -5.05 -6.29 -16.04
N VAL A 94 -4.19 -5.42 -15.55
CA VAL A 94 -3.38 -4.53 -16.41
C VAL A 94 -2.48 -5.28 -17.39
N ALA A 95 -1.87 -6.39 -16.96
CA ALA A 95 -1.02 -7.20 -17.84
C ALA A 95 -1.82 -7.82 -18.98
N SER A 96 -3.05 -8.29 -18.71
CA SER A 96 -3.93 -8.84 -19.73
C SER A 96 -4.32 -7.81 -20.78
N PHE A 97 -4.63 -6.59 -20.38
CA PHE A 97 -4.94 -5.49 -21.29
C PHE A 97 -3.72 -5.09 -22.12
N ALA A 98 -2.53 -5.02 -21.50
CA ALA A 98 -1.31 -4.69 -22.21
C ALA A 98 -0.97 -5.74 -23.28
N ILE A 99 -1.15 -7.02 -22.99
CA ILE A 99 -0.97 -8.12 -23.95
C ILE A 99 -1.99 -8.01 -25.09
N TYR A 100 -3.24 -7.77 -24.76
CA TYR A 100 -4.31 -7.60 -25.74
C TYR A 100 -4.01 -6.44 -26.70
N ASP A 101 -3.51 -5.33 -26.22
CA ASP A 101 -3.16 -4.15 -27.00
C ASP A 101 -1.84 -4.31 -27.76
N GLY A 102 -1.08 -5.39 -27.54
CA GLY A 102 0.23 -5.58 -28.15
C GLY A 102 1.26 -4.57 -27.67
N ALA A 103 1.20 -4.16 -26.40
CA ALA A 103 2.11 -3.16 -25.85
C ALA A 103 3.56 -3.67 -25.86
N ASP A 104 4.47 -2.83 -26.36
CA ASP A 104 5.91 -3.14 -26.41
C ASP A 104 6.60 -2.92 -25.07
N MET A 105 6.01 -2.07 -24.23
CA MET A 105 6.57 -1.72 -22.90
C MET A 105 5.50 -1.85 -21.83
N PHE A 106 5.92 -2.33 -20.67
CA PHE A 106 5.08 -2.50 -19.48
C PHE A 106 5.93 -2.32 -18.25
N GLY A 107 5.37 -1.73 -17.19
CA GLY A 107 6.08 -1.46 -15.94
C GLY A 107 5.13 -1.41 -14.76
N ALA A 108 5.60 -0.81 -13.66
CA ALA A 108 4.83 -0.62 -12.43
C ALA A 108 4.81 0.85 -12.04
N THR A 109 3.80 1.22 -11.26
CA THR A 109 3.64 2.59 -10.76
C THR A 109 3.56 2.60 -9.25
#